data_51b3f4c8a773d842ba7ee259607cac92
#
_entry.id   51b3f4c8a773d842ba7ee259607cac92
#
_cell.length_a   1.000
_cell.length_b   1.000
_cell.length_c   1.000
_cell.angle_alpha   90.00
_cell.angle_beta   90.00
_cell.angle_gamma   90.00
#
_symmetry.space_group_name_H-M   'P 1'
#
loop_
_entity.id
_entity.type
_entity.pdbx_description
1 polymer ?
#
loop_
_entity_poly.entity_id
_entity_poly.type
_entity_poly.pdbx_seq_one_letter_code
_entity_poly.pdbx_strand_id
1 'polypeptide(L)'
;MNFEDLNVVVMAYARPEHFKKVLDACARSLEKVKVYVDFPADEGVQRQQQEIDKIIDQSPLECEVYRRPERFGLVKSILTAVEEQLRESDHIILLEDDCVPREGFFTFMKESLEKYKDNPDITTICGTRTKCRFNPWGWATWRHKWNYGELSVDEMLKIQNLDEELYEFLSHNSVDKMIWSLSWIAL
;
A
#
# COMPACT_ATOMS: atom_id res chain seq x y z
N MET A 1 12.05 -14.14 -11.24
CA MET A 1 10.66 -13.89 -10.74
C MET A 1 9.72 -13.75 -11.93
N ASN A 2 8.62 -14.46 -11.96
CA ASN A 2 7.57 -14.30 -12.98
C ASN A 2 6.53 -13.27 -12.51
N PHE A 3 5.61 -12.83 -13.39
CA PHE A 3 4.51 -11.94 -12.97
C PHE A 3 3.55 -12.62 -11.99
N GLU A 4 3.34 -13.92 -12.12
CA GLU A 4 2.55 -14.76 -11.22
C GLU A 4 3.09 -14.80 -9.78
N ASP A 5 4.41 -14.58 -9.63
CA ASP A 5 5.07 -14.56 -8.33
C ASP A 5 4.94 -13.22 -7.60
N LEU A 6 4.42 -12.17 -8.27
CA LEU A 6 4.30 -10.84 -7.66
C LEU A 6 3.17 -10.82 -6.61
N ASN A 7 3.53 -10.47 -5.38
CA ASN A 7 2.57 -10.26 -4.31
C ASN A 7 2.07 -8.81 -4.35
N VAL A 8 0.95 -8.58 -5.05
CA VAL A 8 0.37 -7.27 -5.26
C VAL A 8 -0.85 -7.08 -4.35
N VAL A 9 -0.83 -6.02 -3.57
CA VAL A 9 -1.90 -5.61 -2.64
C VAL A 9 -2.49 -4.28 -3.09
N VAL A 10 -3.82 -4.22 -3.12
CA VAL A 10 -4.58 -2.98 -3.35
C VAL A 10 -5.36 -2.65 -2.09
N MET A 11 -5.08 -1.48 -1.52
CA MET A 11 -5.85 -0.95 -0.38
C MET A 11 -7.09 -0.25 -0.91
N ALA A 12 -8.28 -0.63 -0.44
CA ALA A 12 -9.55 -0.05 -0.86
C ALA A 12 -10.36 0.42 0.36
N TYR A 13 -11.13 1.51 0.20
CA TYR A 13 -11.98 1.99 1.27
C TYR A 13 -13.38 2.42 0.79
N ALA A 14 -13.47 3.56 0.07
CA ALA A 14 -14.75 4.19 -0.25
C ALA A 14 -14.73 4.96 -1.59
N ARG A 15 -13.90 4.56 -2.54
CA ARG A 15 -13.71 5.24 -3.84
C ARG A 15 -13.88 4.24 -5.00
N PRO A 16 -15.11 3.71 -5.26
CA PRO A 16 -15.33 2.63 -6.22
C PRO A 16 -14.85 2.97 -7.64
N GLU A 17 -15.06 4.20 -8.11
CA GLU A 17 -14.64 4.66 -9.44
C GLU A 17 -13.11 4.69 -9.62
N HIS A 18 -12.37 5.07 -8.56
CA HIS A 18 -10.91 5.07 -8.56
C HIS A 18 -10.39 3.63 -8.47
N PHE A 19 -10.94 2.86 -7.53
CA PHE A 19 -10.61 1.45 -7.36
C PHE A 19 -10.78 0.66 -8.66
N LYS A 20 -11.90 0.90 -9.38
CA LYS A 20 -12.12 0.26 -10.69
C LYS A 20 -10.98 0.54 -11.66
N LYS A 21 -10.50 1.78 -11.76
CA LYS A 21 -9.39 2.14 -12.64
C LYS A 21 -8.08 1.45 -12.26
N VAL A 22 -7.83 1.32 -10.95
CA VAL A 22 -6.65 0.58 -10.46
C VAL A 22 -6.76 -0.89 -10.82
N LEU A 23 -7.92 -1.52 -10.58
CA LEU A 23 -8.14 -2.93 -10.86
C LEU A 23 -8.06 -3.24 -12.36
N ASP A 24 -8.70 -2.42 -13.20
CA ASP A 24 -8.61 -2.53 -14.66
C ASP A 24 -7.16 -2.38 -15.17
N ALA A 25 -6.37 -1.53 -14.53
CA ALA A 25 -4.96 -1.36 -14.88
C ALA A 25 -4.10 -2.56 -14.43
N CYS A 26 -4.38 -3.12 -13.26
CA CYS A 26 -3.74 -4.35 -12.77
C CYS A 26 -4.03 -5.55 -13.71
N ALA A 27 -5.27 -5.69 -14.16
CA ALA A 27 -5.71 -6.78 -15.03
C ALA A 27 -5.00 -6.83 -16.40
N ARG A 28 -4.31 -5.77 -16.80
CA ARG A 28 -3.51 -5.76 -18.05
C ARG A 28 -2.21 -6.55 -17.95
N SER A 29 -1.75 -6.82 -16.74
CA SER A 29 -0.43 -7.43 -16.51
C SER A 29 -0.43 -8.54 -15.47
N LEU A 30 -1.48 -8.65 -14.67
CA LEU A 30 -1.60 -9.60 -13.57
C LEU A 30 -2.81 -10.50 -13.78
N GLU A 31 -2.76 -11.69 -13.21
CA GLU A 31 -3.88 -12.63 -13.14
C GLU A 31 -4.61 -12.54 -11.81
N LYS A 32 -3.91 -12.13 -10.74
CA LYS A 32 -4.45 -12.03 -9.39
C LYS A 32 -3.91 -10.84 -8.60
N VAL A 33 -4.71 -10.36 -7.64
CA VAL A 33 -4.31 -9.37 -6.63
C VAL A 33 -4.98 -9.67 -5.30
N LYS A 34 -4.42 -9.13 -4.22
CA LYS A 34 -5.02 -9.13 -2.89
C LYS A 34 -5.64 -7.77 -2.62
N VAL A 35 -6.89 -7.74 -2.20
CA VAL A 35 -7.62 -6.50 -1.93
C VAL A 35 -7.92 -6.39 -0.44
N TYR A 36 -7.41 -5.36 0.19
CA TYR A 36 -7.67 -5.06 1.60
C TYR A 36 -8.72 -3.96 1.72
N VAL A 37 -9.80 -4.24 2.44
CA VAL A 37 -10.90 -3.29 2.65
C VAL A 37 -11.05 -3.02 4.13
N ASP A 38 -10.90 -1.75 4.56
CA ASP A 38 -11.08 -1.35 5.94
C ASP A 38 -12.58 -1.35 6.32
N PHE A 39 -12.88 -1.42 7.62
CA PHE A 39 -14.25 -1.40 8.11
C PHE A 39 -14.94 -0.07 7.80
N PRO A 40 -16.20 -0.07 7.34
CA PRO A 40 -16.89 1.15 6.96
C PRO A 40 -17.16 2.05 8.18
N ALA A 41 -16.94 3.36 8.02
CA ALA A 41 -17.19 4.33 9.08
C ALA A 41 -18.68 4.59 9.32
N ASP A 42 -19.48 4.47 8.26
CA ASP A 42 -20.92 4.74 8.24
C ASP A 42 -21.61 4.01 7.08
N GLU A 43 -22.94 4.14 7.00
CA GLU A 43 -23.75 3.54 5.91
C GLU A 43 -23.40 4.07 4.52
N GLY A 44 -22.91 5.31 4.41
CA GLY A 44 -22.48 5.89 3.14
C GLY A 44 -21.28 5.17 2.59
N VAL A 45 -20.26 4.96 3.44
CA VAL A 45 -19.07 4.17 3.12
C VAL A 45 -19.45 2.72 2.84
N GLN A 46 -20.36 2.14 3.61
CA GLN A 46 -20.82 0.76 3.39
C GLN A 46 -21.45 0.59 1.99
N ARG A 47 -22.26 1.55 1.53
CA ARG A 47 -22.81 1.52 0.16
C ARG A 47 -21.72 1.61 -0.91
N GLN A 48 -20.71 2.45 -0.70
CA GLN A 48 -19.56 2.53 -1.62
C GLN A 48 -18.74 1.23 -1.65
N GLN A 49 -18.61 0.56 -0.53
CA GLN A 49 -17.96 -0.76 -0.46
C GLN A 49 -18.76 -1.85 -1.17
N GLN A 50 -20.09 -1.78 -1.15
CA GLN A 50 -20.94 -2.67 -1.96
C GLN A 50 -20.74 -2.47 -3.46
N GLU A 51 -20.46 -1.23 -3.91
CA GLU A 51 -20.08 -0.99 -5.31
C GLU A 51 -18.67 -1.53 -5.60
N ILE A 52 -17.73 -1.44 -4.67
CA ILE A 52 -16.40 -2.08 -4.78
C ILE A 52 -16.57 -3.60 -4.94
N ASP A 53 -17.46 -4.24 -4.18
CA ASP A 53 -17.73 -5.68 -4.30
C ASP A 53 -18.23 -6.04 -5.70
N LYS A 54 -19.15 -5.28 -6.25
CA LYS A 54 -19.63 -5.51 -7.63
C LYS A 54 -18.51 -5.35 -8.66
N ILE A 55 -17.59 -4.41 -8.45
CA ILE A 55 -16.44 -4.23 -9.33
C ILE A 55 -15.50 -5.43 -9.24
N ILE A 56 -15.27 -5.97 -8.04
CA ILE A 56 -14.48 -7.16 -7.81
C ILE A 56 -15.11 -8.37 -8.52
N ASP A 57 -16.40 -8.60 -8.31
CA ASP A 57 -17.15 -9.71 -8.91
C ASP A 57 -17.17 -9.68 -10.45
N GLN A 58 -17.09 -8.50 -11.05
CA GLN A 58 -17.10 -8.30 -12.50
C GLN A 58 -15.68 -8.27 -13.10
N SER A 59 -14.65 -8.26 -12.29
CA SER A 59 -13.27 -8.18 -12.74
C SER A 59 -12.81 -9.50 -13.38
N PRO A 60 -12.06 -9.44 -14.49
CA PRO A 60 -11.36 -10.62 -15.01
C PRO A 60 -10.19 -11.06 -14.13
N LEU A 61 -9.77 -10.20 -13.19
CA LEU A 61 -8.67 -10.42 -12.28
C LEU A 61 -9.15 -11.21 -11.06
N GLU A 62 -8.44 -12.26 -10.69
CA GLU A 62 -8.70 -12.97 -9.43
C GLU A 62 -8.38 -12.05 -8.26
N CYS A 63 -9.38 -11.78 -7.41
CA CYS A 63 -9.25 -10.91 -6.25
C CYS A 63 -9.41 -11.70 -4.95
N GLU A 64 -8.35 -11.82 -4.18
CA GLU A 64 -8.40 -12.34 -2.83
C GLU A 64 -8.72 -11.21 -1.86
N VAL A 65 -9.92 -11.20 -1.24
CA VAL A 65 -10.43 -10.06 -0.48
C VAL A 65 -10.26 -10.27 1.03
N TYR A 66 -9.58 -9.32 1.67
CA TYR A 66 -9.37 -9.25 3.12
C TYR A 66 -10.16 -8.09 3.72
N ARG A 67 -11.14 -8.38 4.56
CA ARG A 67 -11.95 -7.36 5.25
C ARG A 67 -11.51 -7.22 6.69
N ARG A 68 -11.30 -5.97 7.11
CA ARG A 68 -11.01 -5.69 8.51
C ARG A 68 -12.26 -5.88 9.37
N PRO A 69 -12.15 -6.53 10.55
CA PRO A 69 -13.28 -6.78 11.44
C PRO A 69 -13.77 -5.52 12.18
N GLU A 70 -12.92 -4.50 12.25
CA GLU A 70 -13.17 -3.19 12.85
C GLU A 70 -12.42 -2.11 12.06
N ARG A 71 -12.73 -0.85 12.31
CA ARG A 71 -12.06 0.27 11.64
C ARG A 71 -10.64 0.44 12.12
N PHE A 72 -9.69 0.21 11.24
CA PHE A 72 -8.27 0.40 11.50
C PHE A 72 -7.80 1.83 11.14
N GLY A 73 -8.41 2.45 10.15
CA GLY A 73 -7.90 3.65 9.53
C GLY A 73 -6.75 3.34 8.58
N LEU A 74 -6.34 4.34 7.80
CA LEU A 74 -5.40 4.15 6.68
C LEU A 74 -4.07 3.54 7.12
N VAL A 75 -3.42 4.13 8.12
CA VAL A 75 -2.07 3.74 8.54
C VAL A 75 -2.04 2.32 9.09
N LYS A 76 -2.89 2.03 10.08
CA LYS A 76 -2.96 0.69 10.68
C LYS A 76 -3.34 -0.35 9.64
N SER A 77 -4.27 -0.03 8.72
CA SER A 77 -4.65 -0.93 7.62
C SER A 77 -3.46 -1.30 6.73
N ILE A 78 -2.64 -0.31 6.35
CA ILE A 78 -1.47 -0.56 5.51
C ILE A 78 -0.41 -1.35 6.28
N LEU A 79 -0.03 -0.92 7.48
CA LEU A 79 1.01 -1.60 8.26
C LEU A 79 0.67 -3.06 8.50
N THR A 80 -0.57 -3.34 8.94
CA THR A 80 -1.01 -4.72 9.17
C THR A 80 -1.09 -5.53 7.87
N ALA A 81 -1.53 -4.94 6.76
CA ALA A 81 -1.55 -5.63 5.47
C ALA A 81 -0.13 -6.01 5.02
N VAL A 82 0.83 -5.10 5.17
CA VAL A 82 2.23 -5.36 4.84
C VAL A 82 2.80 -6.47 5.72
N GLU A 83 2.60 -6.42 7.03
CA GLU A 83 3.06 -7.48 7.95
C GLU A 83 2.44 -8.84 7.61
N GLU A 84 1.13 -8.89 7.41
CA GLU A 84 0.42 -10.13 7.06
C GLU A 84 0.99 -10.72 5.77
N GLN A 85 1.13 -9.90 4.75
CA GLN A 85 1.60 -10.35 3.44
C GLN A 85 3.08 -10.73 3.42
N LEU A 86 3.92 -10.06 4.17
CA LEU A 86 5.34 -10.41 4.28
C LEU A 86 5.61 -11.63 5.16
N ARG A 87 4.63 -12.16 5.90
CA ARG A 87 4.75 -13.49 6.52
C ARG A 87 4.67 -14.62 5.49
N GLU A 88 3.93 -14.41 4.41
CA GLU A 88 3.66 -15.40 3.38
C GLU A 88 4.54 -15.23 2.13
N SER A 89 5.01 -14.01 1.86
CA SER A 89 5.78 -13.66 0.67
C SER A 89 7.09 -12.97 1.01
N ASP A 90 8.11 -13.13 0.17
CA ASP A 90 9.41 -12.45 0.35
C ASP A 90 9.39 -10.97 -0.02
N HIS A 91 8.33 -10.50 -0.66
CA HIS A 91 8.14 -9.12 -1.06
C HIS A 91 6.65 -8.75 -1.13
N ILE A 92 6.38 -7.46 -1.21
CA ILE A 92 5.05 -6.89 -1.44
C ILE A 92 5.16 -5.71 -2.39
N ILE A 93 4.16 -5.56 -3.26
CA ILE A 93 3.88 -4.33 -4.01
C ILE A 93 2.54 -3.81 -3.50
N LEU A 94 2.50 -2.57 -3.02
CA LEU A 94 1.30 -1.97 -2.46
C LEU A 94 0.83 -0.78 -3.30
N LEU A 95 -0.46 -0.79 -3.62
CA LEU A 95 -1.20 0.28 -4.30
C LEU A 95 -2.34 0.77 -3.41
N GLU A 96 -2.63 2.06 -3.46
CA GLU A 96 -3.89 2.60 -2.92
C GLU A 96 -4.96 2.65 -4.03
N ASP A 97 -6.23 2.78 -3.67
CA ASP A 97 -7.37 2.74 -4.61
C ASP A 97 -7.43 3.91 -5.61
N ASP A 98 -6.52 4.89 -5.51
CA ASP A 98 -6.33 5.97 -6.46
C ASP A 98 -4.96 5.96 -7.19
N CYS A 99 -4.14 4.96 -6.90
CA CYS A 99 -2.82 4.79 -7.51
C CYS A 99 -2.89 3.91 -8.75
N VAL A 100 -3.32 4.47 -9.88
CA VAL A 100 -3.47 3.73 -11.14
C VAL A 100 -2.11 3.39 -11.75
N PRO A 101 -1.68 2.10 -11.81
CA PRO A 101 -0.41 1.72 -12.40
C PRO A 101 -0.43 1.97 -13.91
N ARG A 102 0.64 2.60 -14.42
CA ARG A 102 0.84 2.78 -15.86
C ARG A 102 1.45 1.53 -16.48
N GLU A 103 1.40 1.48 -17.81
CA GLU A 103 2.12 0.46 -18.57
C GLU A 103 3.60 0.41 -18.15
N GLY A 104 4.13 -0.81 -17.96
CA GLY A 104 5.50 -1.03 -17.50
C GLY A 104 5.70 -0.94 -15.97
N PHE A 105 4.71 -0.51 -15.18
CA PHE A 105 4.84 -0.40 -13.72
C PHE A 105 5.23 -1.73 -13.08
N PHE A 106 4.53 -2.83 -13.38
CA PHE A 106 4.83 -4.14 -12.78
C PHE A 106 6.13 -4.73 -13.31
N THR A 107 6.51 -4.45 -14.55
CA THR A 107 7.83 -4.81 -15.09
C THR A 107 8.93 -4.10 -14.31
N PHE A 108 8.79 -2.79 -14.11
CA PHE A 108 9.73 -1.99 -13.31
C PHE A 108 9.83 -2.49 -11.87
N MET A 109 8.70 -2.78 -11.20
CA MET A 109 8.68 -3.29 -9.84
C MET A 109 9.39 -4.64 -9.75
N LYS A 110 9.07 -5.56 -10.66
CA LYS A 110 9.69 -6.88 -10.74
C LYS A 110 11.21 -6.80 -10.90
N GLU A 111 11.66 -6.07 -11.90
CA GLU A 111 13.09 -5.91 -12.20
C GLU A 111 13.83 -5.22 -11.04
N SER A 112 13.21 -4.22 -10.43
CA SER A 112 13.79 -3.50 -9.30
C SER A 112 13.85 -4.36 -8.04
N LEU A 113 12.80 -5.14 -7.74
CA LEU A 113 12.80 -6.09 -6.64
C LEU A 113 13.89 -7.14 -6.79
N GLU A 114 14.13 -7.66 -8.00
CA GLU A 114 15.22 -8.59 -8.27
C GLU A 114 16.59 -7.93 -8.14
N LYS A 115 16.77 -6.77 -8.78
CA LYS A 115 18.05 -6.07 -8.89
C LYS A 115 18.57 -5.57 -7.54
N TYR A 116 17.68 -5.08 -6.68
CA TYR A 116 18.07 -4.40 -5.44
C TYR A 116 17.82 -5.23 -4.18
N LYS A 117 17.47 -6.51 -4.34
CA LYS A 117 17.19 -7.41 -3.23
C LYS A 117 18.28 -7.40 -2.16
N ASP A 118 19.53 -7.53 -2.58
CA ASP A 118 20.66 -7.67 -1.68
C ASP A 118 21.43 -6.35 -1.43
N ASN A 119 20.92 -5.22 -1.95
CA ASN A 119 21.52 -3.91 -1.70
C ASN A 119 21.05 -3.35 -0.35
N PRO A 120 21.94 -3.20 0.66
CA PRO A 120 21.55 -2.76 2.01
C PRO A 120 21.06 -1.31 2.07
N ASP A 121 21.45 -0.47 1.09
CA ASP A 121 21.11 0.96 1.09
C ASP A 121 19.71 1.22 0.51
N ILE A 122 19.06 0.20 -0.09
CA ILE A 122 17.74 0.33 -0.71
C ILE A 122 16.74 -0.53 0.06
N THR A 123 15.84 0.10 0.78
CA THR A 123 14.80 -0.57 1.57
C THR A 123 13.44 -0.63 0.86
N THR A 124 13.17 0.34 -0.03
CA THR A 124 11.90 0.43 -0.74
C THR A 124 12.10 0.83 -2.21
N ILE A 125 11.18 0.40 -3.06
CA ILE A 125 11.07 0.82 -4.45
C ILE A 125 9.79 1.65 -4.60
N CYS A 126 9.88 2.84 -5.18
CA CYS A 126 8.72 3.70 -5.44
C CYS A 126 8.41 3.76 -6.93
N GLY A 127 7.12 3.66 -7.28
CA GLY A 127 6.64 3.68 -8.67
C GLY A 127 6.66 5.06 -9.33
N THR A 128 6.98 6.10 -8.57
CA THR A 128 7.04 7.48 -9.06
C THR A 128 8.40 8.11 -8.79
N ARG A 129 8.81 9.01 -9.69
CA ARG A 129 9.97 9.86 -9.42
C ARG A 129 9.65 10.83 -8.29
N THR A 130 10.45 10.79 -7.23
CA THR A 130 10.32 11.71 -6.12
C THR A 130 11.68 12.27 -5.72
N LYS A 131 11.68 13.47 -5.15
CA LYS A 131 12.85 14.03 -4.47
C LYS A 131 12.92 13.59 -3.00
N CYS A 132 11.86 12.95 -2.52
CA CYS A 132 11.75 12.42 -1.16
C CYS A 132 12.35 11.01 -1.10
N ARG A 133 12.74 10.57 0.09
CA ARG A 133 13.25 9.22 0.31
C ARG A 133 12.21 8.13 0.05
N PHE A 134 10.93 8.45 0.26
CA PHE A 134 9.81 7.55 0.08
C PHE A 134 8.63 8.27 -0.57
N ASN A 135 7.85 7.54 -1.38
CA ASN A 135 6.59 7.99 -1.94
C ASN A 135 5.57 6.84 -1.90
N PRO A 136 4.40 7.02 -1.24
CA PRO A 136 3.40 5.97 -1.06
C PRO A 136 2.61 5.62 -2.33
N TRP A 137 2.75 6.38 -3.42
CA TRP A 137 1.99 6.20 -4.66
C TRP A 137 2.51 5.02 -5.48
N GLY A 138 2.17 3.81 -5.02
CA GLY A 138 2.65 2.55 -5.58
C GLY A 138 4.10 2.28 -5.23
N TRP A 139 4.32 1.39 -4.28
CA TRP A 139 5.65 1.09 -3.76
C TRP A 139 5.80 -0.41 -3.45
N ALA A 140 7.03 -0.83 -3.28
CA ALA A 140 7.38 -2.21 -2.95
C ALA A 140 8.49 -2.28 -1.90
N THR A 141 8.51 -3.37 -1.15
CA THR A 141 9.59 -3.71 -0.22
C THR A 141 9.73 -5.22 -0.10
N TRP A 142 10.72 -5.68 0.68
CA TRP A 142 11.03 -7.08 0.94
C TRP A 142 10.84 -7.43 2.40
N ARG A 143 10.52 -8.70 2.70
CA ARG A 143 10.41 -9.22 4.07
C ARG A 143 11.64 -8.90 4.91
N HIS A 144 12.83 -9.20 4.42
CA HIS A 144 14.08 -9.03 5.16
C HIS A 144 14.51 -7.57 5.34
N LYS A 145 13.86 -6.64 4.61
CA LYS A 145 14.10 -5.19 4.72
C LYS A 145 12.95 -4.46 5.44
N TRP A 146 11.82 -5.14 5.61
CA TRP A 146 10.72 -4.72 6.44
C TRP A 146 11.03 -5.06 7.89
N ASN A 147 12.17 -4.60 8.37
CA ASN A 147 12.58 -4.81 9.74
C ASN A 147 12.62 -3.46 10.45
N TYR A 148 11.48 -3.06 10.95
CA TYR A 148 11.39 -1.88 11.82
C TYR A 148 11.85 -2.22 13.25
N GLY A 149 12.83 -3.10 13.38
CA GLY A 149 13.23 -3.65 14.64
C GLY A 149 12.12 -4.54 15.21
N GLU A 150 12.01 -4.63 16.49
CA GLU A 150 10.96 -5.41 17.18
C GLU A 150 9.70 -4.56 17.43
N LEU A 151 9.49 -3.47 16.66
CA LEU A 151 8.34 -2.59 16.84
C LEU A 151 7.05 -3.25 16.35
N SER A 152 6.08 -3.34 17.25
CA SER A 152 4.71 -3.72 16.90
C SER A 152 4.00 -2.59 16.14
N VAL A 153 2.90 -2.92 15.45
CA VAL A 153 2.04 -1.92 14.80
C VAL A 153 1.61 -0.83 15.79
N ASP A 154 1.30 -1.18 17.04
CA ASP A 154 0.92 -0.20 18.07
C ASP A 154 2.07 0.74 18.45
N GLU A 155 3.31 0.27 18.45
CA GLU A 155 4.49 1.10 18.68
C GLU A 155 4.77 2.01 17.48
N MET A 156 4.64 1.51 16.26
CA MET A 156 4.72 2.32 15.04
C MET A 156 3.64 3.42 15.01
N LEU A 157 2.42 3.13 15.44
CA LEU A 157 1.34 4.12 15.56
C LEU A 157 1.61 5.16 16.64
N LYS A 158 2.30 4.80 17.74
CA LYS A 158 2.74 5.77 18.76
C LYS A 158 3.81 6.70 18.21
N ILE A 159 4.75 6.19 17.41
CA ILE A 159 5.77 7.01 16.72
C ILE A 159 5.09 7.99 15.77
N GLN A 160 4.08 7.54 15.01
CA GLN A 160 3.28 8.42 14.16
C GLN A 160 2.59 9.55 14.96
N ASN A 161 2.03 9.24 16.13
CA ASN A 161 1.39 10.26 16.97
C ASN A 161 2.40 11.26 17.58
N LEU A 162 3.65 10.84 17.80
CA LEU A 162 4.75 11.76 18.15
C LEU A 162 5.12 12.65 16.97
N ASP A 163 5.02 12.13 15.74
CA ASP A 163 5.21 12.92 14.51
C ASP A 163 4.05 13.88 14.25
N GLU A 164 2.87 13.73 14.86
CA GLU A 164 1.79 14.72 14.76
C GLU A 164 2.18 16.06 15.40
N GLU A 165 2.95 16.09 16.49
CA GLU A 165 3.51 17.33 17.05
C GLU A 165 4.54 17.96 16.10
N LEU A 166 5.38 17.13 15.48
CA LEU A 166 6.30 17.57 14.42
C LEU A 166 5.54 18.00 13.17
N TYR A 167 4.39 17.39 12.88
CA TYR A 167 3.49 17.74 11.80
C TYR A 167 2.84 19.10 11.99
N GLU A 168 2.30 19.41 13.15
CA GLU A 168 1.79 20.76 13.44
C GLU A 168 2.87 21.83 13.28
N PHE A 169 4.10 21.49 13.65
CA PHE A 169 5.25 22.38 13.44
C PHE A 169 5.62 22.55 11.96
N LEU A 170 5.53 21.49 11.16
CA LEU A 170 5.88 21.49 9.74
C LEU A 170 4.73 21.96 8.84
N SER A 171 3.45 21.78 9.24
CA SER A 171 2.28 22.22 8.48
C SER A 171 2.15 23.73 8.43
N HIS A 172 2.64 24.44 9.45
CA HIS A 172 2.78 25.90 9.41
C HIS A 172 3.80 26.40 8.37
N ASN A 173 4.57 25.48 7.76
CA ASN A 173 5.63 25.79 6.78
C ASN A 173 5.40 25.13 5.39
N SER A 174 4.15 24.94 4.97
CA SER A 174 3.75 24.45 3.62
C SER A 174 4.21 23.01 3.23
N VAL A 175 4.37 22.12 4.19
CA VAL A 175 4.83 20.74 3.95
C VAL A 175 3.70 19.70 4.06
N ASP A 176 2.47 20.12 3.81
CA ASP A 176 1.18 19.43 4.05
C ASP A 176 0.98 18.03 3.46
N LYS A 177 1.94 17.47 2.74
CA LYS A 177 1.76 16.19 2.03
C LYS A 177 2.83 15.14 2.32
N MET A 178 3.71 15.36 3.29
CA MET A 178 4.87 14.49 3.53
C MET A 178 4.76 13.53 4.73
N ILE A 179 3.67 13.53 5.46
CA ILE A 179 3.58 12.84 6.76
C ILE A 179 3.65 11.34 6.66
N TRP A 180 3.07 10.79 5.63
CA TRP A 180 3.22 9.38 5.31
C TRP A 180 4.68 8.98 5.12
N SER A 181 5.48 9.85 4.55
CA SER A 181 6.88 9.59 4.32
C SER A 181 7.76 9.82 5.55
N LEU A 182 7.35 10.66 6.50
CA LEU A 182 8.16 10.96 7.70
C LEU A 182 8.07 9.88 8.76
N SER A 183 6.91 9.27 9.00
CA SER A 183 6.79 8.11 9.88
C SER A 183 7.65 6.92 9.42
N TRP A 184 7.91 6.84 8.11
CA TRP A 184 8.80 5.84 7.50
C TRP A 184 10.28 6.25 7.47
N ILE A 185 10.58 7.53 7.71
CA ILE A 185 11.95 8.07 7.72
C ILE A 185 12.54 8.09 9.15
N ALA A 186 11.69 8.15 10.16
CA ALA A 186 12.10 8.17 11.57
C ALA A 186 12.51 6.79 12.12
N LEU A 187 12.32 5.74 11.34
CA LEU A 187 12.73 4.37 11.58
C LEU A 187 13.86 3.99 10.63
#